data_c8fd9335c0b8289a2c5b1597e4a4ac8b
#
_entry.id   c8fd9335c0b8289a2c5b1597e4a4ac8b
#
_cell.length_a   1.000
_cell.length_b   1.000
_cell.length_c   1.000
_cell.angle_alpha   90.00
_cell.angle_beta   90.00
_cell.angle_gamma   90.00
#
_symmetry.space_group_name_H-M   'P 1'
#
loop_
_entity.id
_entity.type
_entity.pdbx_description
1 polymer ?
#
loop_
_entity_poly.entity_id
_entity_poly.type
_entity_poly.pdbx_seq_one_letter_code
_entity_poly.pdbx_strand_id
1 'polypeptide(L)'
;MKPRLTHDEHAELGRTLAGIRDELTHRRTQLHTAYPKTGPEAVPARSLDNAVQAIDAARQALENLHFNEHPHTAQTHTYWPTPEHRARIIPTAN
;
A
#
# COMPACT_ATOMS: atom_id res chain seq x y z
N MET A 1 1.55 11.66 26.44
CA MET A 1 2.09 11.50 25.07
C MET A 1 1.83 10.09 24.59
N LYS A 2 1.31 9.96 23.39
CA LYS A 2 1.06 8.61 22.83
C LYS A 2 2.39 7.94 22.51
N PRO A 3 2.51 6.64 22.78
CA PRO A 3 3.71 5.92 22.39
C PRO A 3 3.85 5.85 20.86
N ARG A 4 5.09 5.92 20.40
CA ARG A 4 5.39 5.76 18.98
C ARG A 4 5.39 4.28 18.61
N LEU A 5 5.29 3.99 17.32
CA LEU A 5 5.34 2.62 16.86
C LEU A 5 6.73 2.01 17.09
N THR A 6 6.76 0.74 17.45
CA THR A 6 8.02 -0.01 17.48
C THR A 6 8.47 -0.30 16.06
N HIS A 7 9.73 -0.73 15.91
CA HIS A 7 10.25 -1.17 14.61
C HIS A 7 9.37 -2.29 14.01
N ASP A 8 8.97 -3.27 14.84
CA ASP A 8 8.15 -4.38 14.38
C ASP A 8 6.76 -3.93 13.95
N GLU A 9 6.18 -2.95 14.63
CA GLU A 9 4.90 -2.37 14.22
C GLU A 9 5.01 -1.63 12.89
N HIS A 10 6.10 -0.90 12.67
CA HIS A 10 6.38 -0.30 11.37
C HIS A 10 6.50 -1.36 10.28
N ALA A 11 7.21 -2.45 10.55
CA ALA A 11 7.38 -3.53 9.58
C ALA A 11 6.05 -4.18 9.22
N GLU A 12 5.19 -4.42 10.20
CA GLU A 12 3.85 -4.98 9.97
C GLU A 12 3.00 -4.03 9.12
N LEU A 13 2.99 -2.75 9.47
CA LEU A 13 2.25 -1.74 8.72
C LEU A 13 2.76 -1.68 7.28
N GLY A 14 4.07 -1.73 7.07
CA GLY A 14 4.67 -1.71 5.74
C GLY A 14 4.24 -2.90 4.89
N ARG A 15 4.26 -4.10 5.47
CA ARG A 15 3.79 -5.30 4.76
C ARG A 15 2.31 -5.20 4.41
N THR A 16 1.49 -4.69 5.33
CA THR A 16 0.05 -4.53 5.12
C THR A 16 -0.24 -3.53 4.01
N LEU A 17 0.39 -2.36 4.04
CA LEU A 17 0.17 -1.35 3.01
C LEU A 17 0.61 -1.83 1.63
N ALA A 18 1.73 -2.53 1.55
CA ALA A 18 2.19 -3.11 0.29
C ALA A 18 1.20 -4.14 -0.25
N GLY A 19 0.64 -4.98 0.63
CA GLY A 19 -0.37 -5.97 0.24
C GLY A 19 -1.66 -5.33 -0.24
N ILE A 20 -2.13 -4.29 0.45
CA ILE A 20 -3.33 -3.55 0.03
C ILE A 20 -3.10 -2.90 -1.33
N ARG A 21 -1.94 -2.31 -1.54
CA ARG A 21 -1.60 -1.71 -2.82
C ARG A 21 -1.64 -2.72 -3.95
N ASP A 22 -1.08 -3.91 -3.72
CA ASP A 22 -1.09 -4.97 -4.72
C ASP A 22 -2.53 -5.39 -5.07
N GLU A 23 -3.40 -5.52 -4.07
CA GLU A 23 -4.80 -5.88 -4.30
C GLU A 23 -5.54 -4.78 -5.07
N LEU A 24 -5.35 -3.52 -4.71
CA LEU A 24 -5.98 -2.41 -5.44
C LEU A 24 -5.49 -2.34 -6.88
N THR A 25 -4.20 -2.58 -7.12
CA THR A 25 -3.63 -2.61 -8.47
C THR A 25 -4.27 -3.73 -9.29
N HIS A 26 -4.46 -4.90 -8.69
CA HIS A 26 -5.12 -6.02 -9.35
C HIS A 26 -6.57 -5.67 -9.72
N ARG A 27 -7.33 -5.06 -8.80
CA ARG A 27 -8.71 -4.66 -9.05
C ARG A 27 -8.81 -3.57 -10.11
N ARG A 28 -7.87 -2.62 -10.10
CA ARG A 28 -7.80 -1.59 -11.14
C ARG A 28 -7.61 -2.22 -12.52
N THR A 29 -6.73 -3.22 -12.63
CA THR A 29 -6.51 -3.94 -13.89
C THR A 29 -7.79 -4.63 -14.36
N GLN A 30 -8.53 -5.25 -13.44
CA GLN A 30 -9.83 -5.87 -13.77
C GLN A 30 -10.80 -4.83 -14.34
N LEU A 31 -10.87 -3.66 -13.74
CA LEU A 31 -11.77 -2.60 -14.20
C LEU A 31 -11.36 -2.08 -15.57
N HIS A 32 -10.05 -1.92 -15.81
CA HIS A 32 -9.56 -1.49 -17.12
C HIS A 32 -9.86 -2.51 -18.22
N THR A 33 -9.91 -3.78 -17.87
CA THR A 33 -10.25 -4.86 -18.82
C THR A 33 -11.76 -4.91 -19.08
N ALA A 34 -12.57 -4.66 -18.05
CA ALA A 34 -14.03 -4.85 -18.11
C ALA A 34 -14.78 -3.63 -18.66
N TYR A 35 -14.19 -2.43 -18.54
CA TYR A 35 -14.91 -1.20 -18.84
C TYR A 35 -14.09 -0.29 -19.78
N PRO A 36 -14.79 0.62 -20.51
CA PRO A 36 -14.09 1.59 -21.35
C PRO A 36 -13.14 2.47 -20.57
N LYS A 37 -12.10 2.96 -21.24
CA LYS A 37 -11.10 3.83 -20.63
C LYS A 37 -11.52 5.30 -20.58
N THR A 38 -12.70 5.61 -21.09
CA THR A 38 -13.22 6.98 -21.12
C THR A 38 -14.68 6.96 -20.65
N GLY A 39 -15.17 8.14 -20.27
CA GLY A 39 -16.55 8.33 -19.84
C GLY A 39 -16.82 7.89 -18.41
N PRO A 40 -18.10 7.84 -18.01
CA PRO A 40 -18.46 7.55 -16.60
C PRO A 40 -18.01 6.17 -16.12
N GLU A 41 -17.93 5.18 -17.00
CA GLU A 41 -17.52 3.83 -16.60
C GLU A 41 -16.02 3.72 -16.31
N ALA A 42 -15.24 4.73 -16.69
CA ALA A 42 -13.80 4.78 -16.37
C ALA A 42 -13.50 5.36 -14.99
N VAL A 43 -14.50 5.96 -14.33
CA VAL A 43 -14.30 6.64 -13.05
C VAL A 43 -13.86 5.69 -11.93
N PRO A 44 -14.44 4.49 -11.75
CA PRO A 44 -13.98 3.58 -10.69
C PRO A 44 -12.50 3.21 -10.81
N ALA A 45 -12.01 2.90 -12.00
CA ALA A 45 -10.59 2.56 -12.19
C ALA A 45 -9.70 3.75 -11.87
N ARG A 46 -10.10 4.95 -12.27
CA ARG A 46 -9.36 6.17 -11.96
C ARG A 46 -9.32 6.44 -10.45
N SER A 47 -10.41 6.15 -9.75
CA SER A 47 -10.47 6.30 -8.30
C SER A 47 -9.51 5.32 -7.62
N LEU A 48 -9.38 4.09 -8.12
CA LEU A 48 -8.41 3.14 -7.58
C LEU A 48 -6.97 3.56 -7.87
N ASP A 49 -6.71 4.15 -9.04
CA ASP A 49 -5.39 4.75 -9.32
C ASP A 49 -5.03 5.80 -8.28
N ASN A 50 -5.97 6.69 -7.96
CA ASN A 50 -5.74 7.72 -6.96
C ASN A 50 -5.49 7.11 -5.57
N ALA A 51 -6.20 6.04 -5.23
CA ALA A 51 -5.99 5.34 -3.96
C ALA A 51 -4.60 4.71 -3.89
N VAL A 52 -4.13 4.09 -4.98
CA VAL A 52 -2.78 3.52 -5.05
C VAL A 52 -1.73 4.61 -4.84
N GLN A 53 -1.89 5.75 -5.50
CA GLN A 53 -0.96 6.87 -5.35
C GLN A 53 -0.95 7.40 -3.91
N ALA A 54 -2.12 7.47 -3.26
CA ALA A 54 -2.22 7.90 -1.86
C ALA A 54 -1.52 6.91 -0.92
N ILE A 55 -1.64 5.61 -1.19
CA ILE A 55 -0.94 4.60 -0.40
C ILE A 55 0.57 4.73 -0.56
N ASP A 56 1.05 4.94 -1.79
CA ASP A 56 2.49 5.12 -2.04
C ASP A 56 3.03 6.38 -1.34
N ALA A 57 2.25 7.47 -1.34
CA ALA A 57 2.62 8.68 -0.63
C ALA A 57 2.67 8.44 0.89
N ALA A 58 1.71 7.69 1.44
CA ALA A 58 1.70 7.33 2.84
C ALA A 58 2.91 6.46 3.21
N ARG A 59 3.28 5.52 2.35
CA ARG A 59 4.46 4.66 2.56
C ARG A 59 5.73 5.50 2.63
N GLN A 60 5.87 6.49 1.74
CA GLN A 60 7.03 7.38 1.76
C GLN A 60 7.09 8.21 3.05
N ALA A 61 5.96 8.76 3.47
CA ALA A 61 5.89 9.53 4.70
C ALA A 61 6.22 8.67 5.93
N LEU A 62 5.73 7.43 5.96
CA LEU A 62 6.00 6.49 7.03
C LEU A 62 7.46 6.03 7.03
N GLU A 63 8.05 5.85 5.86
CA GLU A 63 9.48 5.54 5.77
C GLU A 63 10.31 6.65 6.39
N ASN A 64 10.01 7.90 6.06
CA ASN A 64 10.72 9.04 6.63
C ASN A 64 10.57 9.08 8.14
N LEU A 65 9.35 8.87 8.65
CA LEU A 65 9.09 8.81 10.08
C LEU A 65 9.87 7.66 10.74
N HIS A 66 9.87 6.49 10.12
CA HIS A 66 10.57 5.31 10.63
C HIS A 66 12.07 5.55 10.75
N PHE A 67 12.68 6.15 9.73
CA PHE A 67 14.11 6.49 9.78
C PHE A 67 14.41 7.51 10.87
N ASN A 68 13.51 8.46 11.12
CA ASN A 68 13.69 9.43 12.20
C ASN A 68 13.57 8.79 13.59
N GLU A 69 12.67 7.84 13.75
CA GLU A 69 12.41 7.20 15.04
C GLU A 69 13.40 6.07 15.35
N HIS A 70 13.84 5.36 14.33
CA HIS A 70 14.68 4.17 14.47
C HIS A 70 15.85 4.20 13.48
N PRO A 71 16.76 5.19 13.60
CA PRO A 71 17.80 5.40 12.60
C PRO A 71 18.79 4.25 12.44
N HIS A 72 18.89 3.39 13.45
CA HIS A 72 19.82 2.24 13.39
C HIS A 72 19.19 0.95 12.89
N THR A 73 17.85 0.86 12.87
CA THR A 73 17.14 -0.35 12.46
C THR A 73 16.25 -0.15 11.25
N ALA A 74 15.89 1.09 10.93
CA ALA A 74 15.04 1.38 9.78
C ALA A 74 15.75 1.04 8.47
N GLN A 75 15.01 0.46 7.54
CA GLN A 75 15.50 0.08 6.22
C GLN A 75 14.45 0.41 5.18
N THR A 76 14.89 0.70 3.96
CA THR A 76 13.97 1.03 2.86
C THR A 76 12.94 -0.06 2.62
N HIS A 77 13.34 -1.34 2.68
CA HIS A 77 12.43 -2.44 2.42
C HIS A 77 11.37 -2.65 3.52
N THR A 78 11.44 -1.94 4.64
CA THR A 78 10.40 -2.00 5.67
C THR A 78 9.04 -1.57 5.10
N TYR A 79 9.00 -0.47 4.37
CA TYR A 79 7.77 0.02 3.72
C TYR A 79 7.70 -0.34 2.23
N TRP A 80 8.78 -0.88 1.66
CA TRP A 80 8.85 -1.28 0.25
C TRP A 80 9.35 -2.74 0.16
N PRO A 81 8.62 -3.68 0.81
CA PRO A 81 9.07 -5.07 0.84
C PRO A 81 8.98 -5.72 -0.54
N THR A 82 9.82 -6.72 -0.74
CA THR A 82 9.75 -7.56 -1.94
C THR A 82 8.43 -8.35 -1.95
N PRO A 83 7.97 -8.82 -3.13
CA PRO A 83 6.64 -9.45 -3.22
C PRO A 83 6.41 -10.59 -2.22
N GLU A 84 7.41 -11.42 -1.94
CA GLU A 84 7.27 -12.55 -1.02
C GLU A 84 7.08 -12.13 0.44
N HIS A 85 7.42 -10.88 0.79
CA HIS A 85 7.28 -10.37 2.15
C HIS A 85 6.07 -9.47 2.34
N ARG A 86 5.27 -9.25 1.30
CA ARG A 86 4.06 -8.42 1.39
C ARG A 86 2.92 -9.23 1.97
N ALA A 87 2.07 -8.57 2.75
CA ALA A 87 0.88 -9.21 3.28
C ALA A 87 -0.05 -9.60 2.13
N ARG A 88 -0.69 -10.76 2.28
CA ARG A 88 -1.66 -11.24 1.31
C ARG A 88 -3.04 -10.78 1.72
N ILE A 89 -3.65 -9.94 0.90
CA ILE A 89 -5.03 -9.50 1.12
C ILE A 89 -5.92 -10.41 0.27
N ILE A 90 -6.57 -11.36 0.95
CA ILE A 90 -7.43 -12.33 0.27
C ILE A 90 -8.87 -11.90 0.46
N PRO A 91 -9.59 -11.55 -0.62
CA PRO A 91 -11.00 -11.19 -0.50
C PRO A 91 -11.79 -12.36 0.09
N THR A 92 -12.76 -12.04 0.95
CA THR A 92 -13.66 -13.04 1.49
C THR A 92 -14.47 -13.65 0.36
N ALA A 93 -14.44 -14.99 0.24
CA ALA A 93 -15.25 -15.69 -0.74
C ALA A 93 -16.73 -15.64 -0.34
N ASN A 94 -17.59 -15.36 -1.28
CA ASN A 94 -19.04 -15.36 -1.07
C ASN A 94 -19.63 -16.58 -1.73
#